data_6a02ca89839500fd967b0c47d88602fb
#
_entry.id   6a02ca89839500fd967b0c47d88602fb
#
_cell.length_a   1.000
_cell.length_b   1.000
_cell.length_c   1.000
_cell.angle_alpha   90.00
_cell.angle_beta   90.00
_cell.angle_gamma   90.00
#
_symmetry.space_group_name_H-M   'P 1'
#
loop_
_entity.id
_entity.type
_entity.pdbx_description
1 polymer ?
#
loop_
_entity_poly.entity_id
_entity_poly.type
_entity_poly.pdbx_seq_one_letter_code
_entity_poly.pdbx_strand_id
1 'polypeptide(L)'
;MIDPIGDTTVRALSQALSGLSLRQRTIADNVANVETPRFLAGKVDFESSLLAAVADGQDPATATIDTPRSLEPTRANGNNVNLDEETLAGVQTGLTYQLGVQAMTDHFQRLRIAMGGGV
;
A
#
# COMPACT_ATOMS: atom_id res chain seq x y z
N MET A 1 31.00 2.44 1.45
CA MET A 1 30.14 1.28 1.34
C MET A 1 28.68 1.67 1.55
N ILE A 2 27.80 1.20 0.72
CA ILE A 2 26.39 1.51 0.85
C ILE A 2 25.83 0.72 2.04
N ASP A 3 25.02 1.38 2.86
CA ASP A 3 24.32 0.74 3.97
C ASP A 3 23.19 -0.16 3.40
N PRO A 4 23.34 -1.50 3.44
CA PRO A 4 22.30 -2.37 2.88
C PRO A 4 20.97 -2.26 3.62
N ILE A 5 21.03 -1.97 4.92
CA ILE A 5 19.82 -1.82 5.76
C ILE A 5 19.06 -0.57 5.33
N GLY A 6 19.78 0.54 5.13
CA GLY A 6 19.17 1.79 4.66
C GLY A 6 18.53 1.66 3.29
N ASP A 7 19.21 1.00 2.36
CA ASP A 7 18.68 0.76 1.02
C ASP A 7 17.45 -0.16 1.05
N THR A 8 17.50 -1.20 1.87
CA THR A 8 16.35 -2.11 2.05
C THR A 8 15.16 -1.36 2.61
N THR A 9 15.38 -0.48 3.58
CA THR A 9 14.29 0.33 4.17
C THR A 9 13.65 1.23 3.11
N VAL A 10 14.45 1.91 2.29
CA VAL A 10 13.92 2.77 1.23
C VAL A 10 13.10 1.96 0.22
N ARG A 11 13.61 0.79 -0.17
CA ARG A 11 12.91 -0.08 -1.13
C ARG A 11 11.61 -0.61 -0.53
N ALA A 12 11.61 -1.01 0.74
CA ALA A 12 10.42 -1.48 1.42
C ALA A 12 9.37 -0.36 1.54
N LEU A 13 9.78 0.83 1.94
CA LEU A 13 8.87 1.99 2.03
C LEU A 13 8.33 2.36 0.66
N SER A 14 9.16 2.37 -0.36
CA SER A 14 8.74 2.68 -1.73
C SER A 14 7.69 1.69 -2.22
N GLN A 15 7.91 0.39 -1.99
CA GLN A 15 6.97 -0.64 -2.41
C GLN A 15 5.66 -0.53 -1.63
N ALA A 16 5.74 -0.26 -0.33
CA ALA A 16 4.54 -0.04 0.50
C ALA A 16 3.73 1.17 0.02
N LEU A 17 4.40 2.27 -0.31
CA LEU A 17 3.72 3.46 -0.84
C LEU A 17 3.04 3.17 -2.17
N SER A 18 3.68 2.37 -3.04
CA SER A 18 3.08 1.94 -4.30
C SER A 18 1.82 1.12 -4.06
N GLY A 19 1.86 0.18 -3.12
CA GLY A 19 0.71 -0.65 -2.76
C GLY A 19 -0.43 0.19 -2.18
N LEU A 20 -0.11 1.14 -1.31
CA LEU A 20 -1.11 2.03 -0.71
C LEU A 20 -1.72 2.97 -1.76
N SER A 21 -0.92 3.47 -2.69
CA SER A 21 -1.42 4.30 -3.78
C SER A 21 -2.38 3.52 -4.68
N LEU A 22 -2.05 2.27 -5.01
CA LEU A 22 -2.94 1.42 -5.77
C LEU A 22 -4.22 1.14 -4.98
N ARG A 23 -4.11 0.93 -3.66
CA ARG A 23 -5.29 0.71 -2.81
C ARG A 23 -6.23 1.91 -2.83
N GLN A 24 -5.70 3.14 -2.77
CA GLN A 24 -6.55 4.33 -2.86
C GLN A 24 -7.30 4.39 -4.20
N ARG A 25 -6.63 4.10 -5.29
CA ARG A 25 -7.27 4.08 -6.62
C ARG A 25 -8.32 2.98 -6.71
N THR A 26 -8.04 1.82 -6.13
CA THR A 26 -8.96 0.69 -6.13
C THR A 26 -10.20 1.00 -5.30
N ILE A 27 -10.03 1.65 -4.15
CA ILE A 27 -11.15 2.10 -3.31
C ILE A 27 -12.01 3.10 -4.09
N ALA A 28 -11.40 4.05 -4.77
CA ALA A 28 -12.13 5.01 -5.59
C ALA A 28 -12.90 4.33 -6.71
N ASP A 29 -12.31 3.31 -7.34
CA ASP A 29 -12.97 2.52 -8.38
C ASP A 29 -14.15 1.73 -7.80
N ASN A 30 -13.98 1.13 -6.62
CA ASN A 30 -15.06 0.43 -5.94
C ASN A 30 -16.24 1.36 -5.66
N VAL A 31 -15.96 2.54 -5.12
CA VAL A 31 -17.00 3.53 -4.80
C VAL A 31 -17.71 3.99 -6.08
N ALA A 32 -16.94 4.23 -7.14
CA ALA A 32 -17.51 4.66 -8.42
C ALA A 32 -18.45 3.59 -9.02
N ASN A 33 -18.24 2.33 -8.69
CA ASN A 33 -18.99 1.20 -9.23
C ASN A 33 -19.97 0.60 -8.20
N VAL A 34 -20.32 1.33 -7.15
CA VAL A 34 -21.18 0.82 -6.07
C VAL A 34 -22.57 0.41 -6.58
N GLU A 35 -23.04 1.00 -7.67
CA GLU A 35 -24.32 0.67 -8.28
C GLU A 35 -24.19 -0.16 -9.57
N THR A 36 -22.99 -0.51 -9.99
CA THR A 36 -22.76 -1.30 -11.19
C THR A 36 -23.15 -2.76 -10.95
N PRO A 37 -24.11 -3.32 -11.71
CA PRO A 37 -24.50 -4.71 -11.54
C PRO A 37 -23.33 -5.67 -11.72
N ARG A 38 -23.25 -6.68 -10.85
CA ARG A 38 -22.26 -7.75 -10.87
C ARG A 38 -20.82 -7.27 -10.68
N PHE A 39 -20.62 -6.05 -10.23
CA PHE A 39 -19.28 -5.56 -9.91
C PHE A 39 -18.85 -6.13 -8.55
N LEU A 40 -17.67 -6.74 -8.53
CA LEU A 40 -17.06 -7.24 -7.31
C LEU A 40 -15.94 -6.30 -6.89
N ALA A 41 -15.93 -5.90 -5.63
CA ALA A 41 -14.94 -4.97 -5.10
C ALA A 41 -13.53 -5.52 -5.28
N GLY A 42 -12.60 -4.70 -5.76
CA GLY A 42 -11.19 -5.03 -5.76
C GLY A 42 -10.61 -4.82 -4.36
N LYS A 43 -9.69 -5.69 -3.96
CA LYS A 43 -8.99 -5.59 -2.67
C LYS A 43 -7.49 -5.71 -2.95
N VAL A 44 -6.74 -4.66 -2.65
CA VAL A 44 -5.31 -4.67 -2.87
C VAL A 44 -4.62 -5.42 -1.74
N ASP A 45 -3.76 -6.36 -2.09
CA ASP A 45 -3.00 -7.16 -1.15
C ASP A 45 -1.52 -7.09 -1.51
N PHE A 46 -0.71 -6.60 -0.61
CA PHE A 46 0.74 -6.53 -0.79
C PHE A 46 1.51 -6.75 0.51
N GLU A 47 0.86 -6.57 1.66
CA GLU A 47 1.54 -6.56 2.95
C GLU A 47 2.24 -7.87 3.25
N SER A 48 1.55 -9.00 3.04
CA SER A 48 2.15 -10.31 3.33
C SER A 48 3.31 -10.62 2.39
N SER A 49 3.19 -10.27 1.12
CA SER A 49 4.28 -10.46 0.16
C SER A 49 5.50 -9.61 0.51
N LEU A 50 5.26 -8.35 0.92
CA LEU A 50 6.33 -7.44 1.33
C LEU A 50 7.03 -7.94 2.59
N LEU A 51 6.26 -8.39 3.59
CA LEU A 51 6.83 -8.95 4.82
C LEU A 51 7.66 -10.20 4.54
N ALA A 52 7.17 -11.07 3.65
CA ALA A 52 7.91 -12.28 3.28
C ALA A 52 9.22 -11.94 2.58
N ALA A 53 9.21 -10.98 1.66
CA ALA A 53 10.42 -10.55 0.97
C ALA A 53 11.47 -10.01 1.94
N VAL A 54 11.04 -9.17 2.88
CA VAL A 54 11.95 -8.60 3.90
C VAL A 54 12.49 -9.71 4.81
N ALA A 55 11.62 -10.61 5.27
CA ALA A 55 12.02 -11.69 6.17
C ALA A 55 13.00 -12.66 5.51
N ASP A 56 12.85 -12.90 4.20
CA ASP A 56 13.70 -13.83 3.44
C ASP A 56 14.97 -13.16 2.90
N GLY A 57 15.19 -11.90 3.21
CA GLY A 57 16.35 -11.17 2.72
C GLY A 57 16.30 -10.85 1.23
N GLN A 58 15.13 -10.94 0.62
CA GLN A 58 14.94 -10.60 -0.80
C GLN A 58 14.73 -9.10 -0.98
N ASP A 59 14.91 -8.62 -2.20
CA ASP A 59 14.66 -7.21 -2.53
C ASP A 59 13.17 -6.88 -2.31
N PRO A 60 12.83 -5.96 -1.41
CA PRO A 60 11.44 -5.59 -1.19
C PRO A 60 10.72 -5.08 -2.44
N ALA A 61 11.46 -4.52 -3.40
CA ALA A 61 10.86 -4.06 -4.64
C ALA A 61 10.30 -5.21 -5.51
N THR A 62 10.66 -6.45 -5.22
CA THR A 62 10.14 -7.62 -5.91
C THR A 62 8.85 -8.17 -5.30
N ALA A 63 8.42 -7.63 -4.17
CA ALA A 63 7.16 -8.05 -3.55
C ALA A 63 5.99 -7.76 -4.49
N THR A 64 5.06 -8.71 -4.57
CA THR A 64 3.90 -8.60 -5.47
C THR A 64 2.82 -7.70 -4.87
N ILE A 65 2.15 -6.96 -5.72
CA ILE A 65 0.98 -6.17 -5.36
C ILE A 65 -0.18 -6.71 -6.20
N ASP A 66 -1.07 -7.46 -5.54
CA ASP A 66 -2.19 -8.11 -6.20
C ASP A 66 -3.48 -7.38 -5.90
N THR A 67 -4.45 -7.50 -6.82
CA THR A 67 -5.77 -6.90 -6.64
C THR A 67 -6.85 -7.96 -6.90
N PRO A 68 -7.00 -8.95 -6.00
CA PRO A 68 -8.06 -9.93 -6.16
C PRO A 68 -9.43 -9.28 -5.99
N ARG A 69 -10.44 -9.92 -6.57
CA ARG A 69 -11.83 -9.53 -6.37
C ARG A 69 -12.36 -10.15 -5.09
N SER A 70 -13.14 -9.37 -4.34
CA SER A 70 -13.77 -9.84 -3.12
C SER A 70 -14.77 -10.95 -3.44
N LEU A 71 -14.78 -11.98 -2.60
CA LEU A 71 -15.76 -13.07 -2.69
C LEU A 71 -16.84 -12.94 -1.62
N GLU A 72 -16.94 -11.80 -0.97
CA GLU A 72 -17.99 -11.55 0.01
C GLU A 72 -19.37 -11.59 -0.64
N PRO A 73 -20.42 -11.86 0.15
CA PRO A 73 -21.77 -11.94 -0.38
C PRO A 73 -22.18 -10.66 -1.12
N THR A 74 -22.89 -10.84 -2.22
CA THR A 74 -23.35 -9.75 -3.05
C THR A 74 -24.78 -9.36 -2.69
N ARG A 75 -25.14 -8.13 -3.07
CA ARG A 75 -26.52 -7.69 -3.09
C ARG A 75 -27.29 -8.39 -4.24
N ALA A 76 -28.61 -8.12 -4.33
CA ALA A 76 -29.45 -8.75 -5.33
C ALA A 76 -28.96 -8.54 -6.77
N ASN A 77 -28.30 -7.41 -7.05
CA ASN A 77 -27.75 -7.11 -8.38
C ASN A 77 -26.36 -7.72 -8.62
N GLY A 78 -25.84 -8.50 -7.70
CA GLY A 78 -24.53 -9.13 -7.83
C GLY A 78 -23.35 -8.24 -7.47
N ASN A 79 -23.60 -7.06 -6.92
CA ASN A 79 -22.56 -6.11 -6.49
C ASN A 79 -22.23 -6.34 -5.01
N ASN A 80 -20.97 -6.36 -4.63
CA ASN A 80 -20.58 -6.54 -3.23
C ASN A 80 -19.76 -5.37 -2.67
N VAL A 81 -19.78 -4.21 -3.30
CA VAL A 81 -19.13 -3.03 -2.76
C VAL A 81 -19.89 -2.57 -1.51
N ASN A 82 -19.18 -2.44 -0.40
CA ASN A 82 -19.74 -1.91 0.85
C ASN A 82 -19.18 -0.51 1.07
N LEU A 83 -20.04 0.49 0.95
CA LEU A 83 -19.63 1.89 1.01
C LEU A 83 -18.99 2.26 2.34
N ASP A 84 -19.51 1.74 3.45
CA ASP A 84 -18.97 2.02 4.78
C ASP A 84 -17.56 1.44 4.92
N GLU A 85 -17.36 0.21 4.46
CA GLU A 85 -16.03 -0.42 4.47
C GLU A 85 -15.05 0.34 3.59
N GLU A 86 -15.48 0.75 2.40
CA GLU A 86 -14.61 1.48 1.46
C GLU A 86 -14.24 2.85 2.03
N THR A 87 -15.16 3.53 2.68
CA THR A 87 -14.90 4.82 3.32
C THR A 87 -13.86 4.66 4.43
N LEU A 88 -14.05 3.67 5.30
CA LEU A 88 -13.11 3.40 6.38
C LEU A 88 -11.73 3.02 5.83
N ALA A 89 -11.71 2.12 4.84
CA ALA A 89 -10.46 1.70 4.21
C ALA A 89 -9.74 2.88 3.55
N GLY A 90 -10.50 3.80 2.94
CA GLY A 90 -9.94 5.01 2.33
C GLY A 90 -9.25 5.90 3.34
N VAL A 91 -9.89 6.12 4.50
CA VAL A 91 -9.31 6.93 5.57
C VAL A 91 -8.05 6.25 6.12
N GLN A 92 -8.13 4.97 6.43
CA GLN A 92 -6.99 4.21 6.94
C GLN A 92 -5.82 4.21 5.97
N THR A 93 -6.10 4.00 4.69
CA THR A 93 -5.06 3.97 3.64
C THR A 93 -4.40 5.34 3.51
N GLY A 94 -5.19 6.41 3.54
CA GLY A 94 -4.67 7.78 3.47
C GLY A 94 -3.76 8.11 4.65
N LEU A 95 -4.16 7.75 5.86
CA LEU A 95 -3.34 7.97 7.05
C LEU A 95 -2.05 7.14 6.99
N THR A 96 -2.15 5.87 6.60
CA THR A 96 -0.97 5.00 6.47
C THR A 96 -0.02 5.54 5.41
N TYR A 97 -0.56 6.04 4.30
CA TYR A 97 0.26 6.66 3.26
C TYR A 97 1.03 7.87 3.79
N GLN A 98 0.37 8.74 4.54
CA GLN A 98 1.02 9.90 5.14
C GLN A 98 2.12 9.50 6.11
N LEU A 99 1.89 8.47 6.92
CA LEU A 99 2.92 7.93 7.81
C LEU A 99 4.11 7.37 7.03
N GLY A 100 3.85 6.68 5.92
CA GLY A 100 4.90 6.16 5.06
C GLY A 100 5.74 7.25 4.43
N VAL A 101 5.10 8.32 3.96
CA VAL A 101 5.80 9.50 3.42
C VAL A 101 6.65 10.15 4.50
N GLN A 102 6.11 10.30 5.72
CA GLN A 102 6.86 10.88 6.82
C GLN A 102 8.09 10.03 7.18
N ALA A 103 7.91 8.72 7.23
CA ALA A 103 9.02 7.80 7.50
C ALA A 103 10.11 7.90 6.42
N MET A 104 9.71 8.01 5.16
CA MET A 104 10.65 8.19 4.04
C MET A 104 11.41 9.52 4.18
N THR A 105 10.69 10.60 4.50
CA THR A 105 11.28 11.92 4.69
C THR A 105 12.30 11.91 5.83
N ASP A 106 11.94 11.30 6.95
CA ASP A 106 12.83 11.20 8.12
C ASP A 106 14.08 10.38 7.77
N HIS A 107 13.92 9.31 7.02
CA HIS A 107 15.02 8.47 6.60
C HIS A 107 16.02 9.26 5.74
N PHE A 108 15.52 10.02 4.78
CA PHE A 108 16.37 10.83 3.91
C PHE A 108 17.02 11.99 4.67
N GLN A 109 16.35 12.58 5.65
CA GLN A 109 16.97 13.59 6.50
C GLN A 109 18.14 13.03 7.30
N ARG A 110 17.96 11.85 7.88
CA ARG A 110 19.05 11.18 8.63
C ARG A 110 20.23 10.88 7.71
N LEU A 111 19.98 10.39 6.51
CA LEU A 111 21.02 10.15 5.53
C LEU A 111 21.78 11.44 5.17
N ARG A 112 21.05 12.52 4.97
CA ARG A 112 21.65 13.81 4.64
C ARG A 112 22.56 14.29 5.77
N ILE A 113 22.11 14.19 7.02
CA ILE A 113 22.89 14.57 8.18
C ILE A 113 24.17 13.71 8.26
N ALA A 114 24.03 12.41 8.09
CA ALA A 114 25.16 11.48 8.15
C ALA A 114 26.19 11.77 7.07
N MET A 115 25.74 12.05 5.85
CA MET A 115 26.61 12.30 4.69
C MET A 115 27.21 13.71 4.72
N GLY A 116 26.46 14.69 5.21
CA GLY A 116 26.88 16.07 5.25
C GLY A 116 27.67 16.44 6.50
N GLY A 117 27.97 15.49 7.39
CA GLY A 117 28.67 15.76 8.64
C GLY A 117 27.90 16.66 9.60
N GLY A 118 26.61 16.79 9.41
CA GLY A 118 25.76 17.63 10.25
C GLY A 118 25.89 19.12 9.96
N VAL A 119 26.47 19.45 8.85
CA VAL A 119 26.64 20.86 8.46
C VAL A 119 25.35 21.43 7.92
#